data_b335fa6f890b5edc6a96a03de2c7dda3
#
_entry.id   b335fa6f890b5edc6a96a03de2c7dda3
#
_cell.length_a   1.000
_cell.length_b   1.000
_cell.length_c   1.000
_cell.angle_alpha   90.00
_cell.angle_beta   90.00
_cell.angle_gamma   90.00
#
_symmetry.space_group_name_H-M   'P 1'
#
loop_
_entity.id
_entity.type
_entity.pdbx_description
1 polymer ?
#
loop_
_entity_poly.entity_id
_entity_poly.type
_entity_poly.pdbx_seq_one_letter_code
_entity_poly.pdbx_strand_id
1 'polypeptide(L)'
;GKEEYMRHIKYGGVLHGGTFTAHSVAISAANKTLEIIQNTDALETVANYGEKLKEGISDILKKRDIEHSFTGHPSMSGLFFSENPPTNARDFRYSNYPFYEKVAEEMLEYGVLCEFDPREPWFICEAHAKDAMQPTLDAFESALERTLGDES
;
A
#
# COMPACT_ATOMS: atom_id res chain seq x y z
N GLY A 1 19.26 -7.84 15.02
CA GLY A 1 19.59 -8.83 13.98
C GLY A 1 20.34 -10.02 14.54
N LYS A 2 20.53 -11.08 13.75
CA LYS A 2 21.28 -12.26 14.18
C LYS A 2 22.74 -11.90 14.42
N GLU A 3 23.34 -12.49 15.47
CA GLU A 3 24.72 -12.17 15.88
C GLU A 3 25.74 -12.40 14.77
N GLU A 4 25.58 -13.46 13.98
CA GLU A 4 26.49 -13.80 12.88
C GLU A 4 26.65 -12.67 11.86
N TYR A 5 25.60 -11.85 11.63
CA TYR A 5 25.63 -10.68 10.75
C TYR A 5 26.05 -9.41 11.51
N MET A 6 25.49 -9.19 12.70
CA MET A 6 25.71 -7.96 13.48
C MET A 6 27.15 -7.84 14.00
N ARG A 7 27.84 -8.96 14.18
CA ARG A 7 29.27 -8.95 14.57
C ARG A 7 30.17 -8.19 13.61
N HIS A 8 29.82 -8.16 12.31
CA HIS A 8 30.60 -7.44 11.30
C HIS A 8 30.55 -5.92 11.51
N ILE A 9 29.44 -5.42 12.03
CA ILE A 9 29.31 -4.02 12.42
C ILE A 9 30.09 -3.78 13.73
N LYS A 10 29.89 -4.64 14.73
CA LYS A 10 30.53 -4.52 16.05
C LYS A 10 32.06 -4.53 15.99
N TYR A 11 32.63 -5.36 15.12
CA TYR A 11 34.08 -5.54 15.01
C TYR A 11 34.70 -4.80 13.81
N GLY A 12 34.00 -3.86 13.21
CA GLY A 12 34.56 -2.95 12.20
C GLY A 12 34.73 -3.55 10.80
N GLY A 13 34.15 -4.71 10.50
CA GLY A 13 34.20 -5.32 9.16
C GLY A 13 33.26 -4.64 8.16
N VAL A 14 32.24 -3.95 8.64
CA VAL A 14 31.28 -3.18 7.82
C VAL A 14 31.05 -1.83 8.50
N LEU A 15 31.17 -0.76 7.73
CA LEU A 15 30.84 0.58 8.21
C LEU A 15 29.31 0.69 8.34
N HIS A 16 28.86 1.04 9.56
CA HIS A 16 27.47 1.37 9.84
C HIS A 16 27.41 2.75 10.47
N GLY A 17 26.89 3.73 9.75
CA GLY A 17 26.84 5.10 10.21
C GLY A 17 25.97 5.97 9.30
N GLY A 18 25.60 7.12 9.80
CA GLY A 18 24.82 8.14 9.13
C GLY A 18 24.45 9.24 10.10
N THR A 19 24.13 10.42 9.61
CA THR A 19 23.83 11.61 10.43
C THR A 19 22.72 11.35 11.46
N PHE A 20 21.72 10.55 11.12
CA PHE A 20 20.60 10.21 11.99
C PHE A 20 20.72 8.83 12.67
N THR A 21 21.85 8.15 12.52
CA THR A 21 22.07 6.86 13.20
C THR A 21 22.02 7.07 14.70
N ALA A 22 21.22 6.27 15.40
CA ALA A 22 20.98 6.35 16.86
C ALA A 22 20.43 7.71 17.33
N HIS A 23 19.73 8.46 16.46
CA HIS A 23 19.04 9.70 16.86
C HIS A 23 18.02 9.40 17.95
N SER A 24 18.18 10.02 19.13
CA SER A 24 17.45 9.65 20.36
C SER A 24 15.93 9.77 20.23
N VAL A 25 15.44 10.80 19.55
CA VAL A 25 13.99 11.00 19.31
C VAL A 25 13.45 9.89 18.40
N ALA A 26 14.16 9.56 17.31
CA ALA A 26 13.77 8.50 16.40
C ALA A 26 13.77 7.11 17.10
N ILE A 27 14.76 6.83 17.93
CA ILE A 27 14.82 5.59 18.72
C ILE A 27 13.67 5.52 19.74
N SER A 28 13.34 6.64 20.38
CA SER A 28 12.21 6.68 21.32
C SER A 28 10.88 6.43 20.61
N ALA A 29 10.67 7.01 19.44
CA ALA A 29 9.50 6.77 18.60
C ALA A 29 9.43 5.30 18.15
N ALA A 30 10.55 4.73 17.67
CA ALA A 30 10.64 3.33 17.27
C ALA A 30 10.31 2.37 18.41
N ASN A 31 10.85 2.62 19.61
CA ASN A 31 10.55 1.79 20.79
C ASN A 31 9.06 1.85 21.15
N LYS A 32 8.43 3.04 21.08
CA LYS A 32 7.00 3.19 21.35
C LYS A 32 6.14 2.49 20.29
N THR A 33 6.53 2.57 19.03
CA THR A 33 5.86 1.84 17.94
C THR A 33 5.94 0.33 18.16
N LEU A 34 7.12 -0.20 18.51
CA LEU A 34 7.29 -1.63 18.80
C LEU A 34 6.47 -2.07 20.03
N GLU A 35 6.40 -1.24 21.07
CA GLU A 35 5.56 -1.50 22.26
C GLU A 35 4.07 -1.60 21.86
N ILE A 36 3.58 -0.71 21.01
CA ILE A 36 2.20 -0.76 20.52
C ILE A 36 1.97 -2.03 19.72
N ILE A 37 2.84 -2.35 18.76
CA ILE A 37 2.74 -3.57 17.94
C ILE A 37 2.73 -4.84 18.80
N GLN A 38 3.53 -4.89 19.88
CA GLN A 38 3.61 -6.05 20.75
C GLN A 38 2.39 -6.23 21.66
N ASN A 39 1.70 -5.15 22.02
CA ASN A 39 0.67 -5.16 23.05
C ASN A 39 -0.74 -4.87 22.51
N THR A 40 -0.91 -4.77 21.20
CA THR A 40 -2.20 -4.53 20.54
C THR A 40 -2.37 -5.40 19.29
N ASP A 41 -3.58 -5.49 18.79
CA ASP A 41 -3.92 -6.20 17.55
C ASP A 41 -3.75 -5.30 16.30
N ALA A 42 -2.92 -4.25 16.39
CA ALA A 42 -2.76 -3.24 15.33
C ALA A 42 -2.40 -3.87 13.97
N LEU A 43 -1.46 -4.82 13.95
CA LEU A 43 -1.06 -5.49 12.70
C LEU A 43 -2.19 -6.35 12.11
N GLU A 44 -2.94 -7.05 12.95
CA GLU A 44 -4.08 -7.84 12.51
C GLU A 44 -5.22 -6.93 12.00
N THR A 45 -5.50 -5.85 12.71
CA THR A 45 -6.48 -4.83 12.31
C THR A 45 -6.17 -4.27 10.93
N VAL A 46 -4.91 -3.89 10.68
CA VAL A 46 -4.45 -3.34 9.40
C VAL A 46 -4.54 -4.38 8.28
N ALA A 47 -4.13 -5.62 8.54
CA ALA A 47 -4.22 -6.72 7.57
C ALA A 47 -5.68 -7.02 7.20
N ASN A 48 -6.56 -7.13 8.18
CA ASN A 48 -7.99 -7.39 7.97
C ASN A 48 -8.68 -6.25 7.22
N TYR A 49 -8.32 -5.00 7.51
CA TYR A 49 -8.82 -3.84 6.78
C TYR A 49 -8.37 -3.89 5.31
N GLY A 50 -7.08 -4.11 5.06
CA GLY A 50 -6.53 -4.17 3.71
C GLY A 50 -7.15 -5.28 2.87
N GLU A 51 -7.42 -6.46 3.46
CA GLU A 51 -8.09 -7.55 2.73
C GLU A 51 -9.52 -7.17 2.33
N LYS A 52 -10.30 -6.60 3.24
CA LYS A 52 -11.66 -6.11 2.93
C LYS A 52 -11.65 -5.00 1.88
N LEU A 53 -10.66 -4.11 1.91
CA LEU A 53 -10.52 -3.06 0.90
C LEU A 53 -10.26 -3.67 -0.48
N LYS A 54 -9.34 -4.64 -0.58
CA LYS A 54 -9.08 -5.38 -1.82
C LYS A 54 -10.32 -6.09 -2.34
N GLU A 55 -11.06 -6.77 -1.45
CA GLU A 55 -12.33 -7.42 -1.79
C GLU A 55 -13.34 -6.41 -2.36
N GLY A 56 -13.54 -5.27 -1.67
CA GLY A 56 -14.46 -4.23 -2.12
C GLY A 56 -14.09 -3.63 -3.47
N ILE A 57 -12.80 -3.31 -3.68
CA ILE A 57 -12.29 -2.84 -4.97
C ILE A 57 -12.50 -3.91 -6.06
N SER A 58 -12.17 -5.18 -5.75
CA SER A 58 -12.36 -6.29 -6.67
C SER A 58 -13.84 -6.46 -7.08
N ASP A 59 -14.77 -6.31 -6.15
CA ASP A 59 -16.21 -6.40 -6.44
C ASP A 59 -16.69 -5.25 -7.35
N ILE A 60 -16.17 -4.05 -7.16
CA ILE A 60 -16.45 -2.89 -8.02
C ILE A 60 -15.96 -3.15 -9.44
N LEU A 61 -14.72 -3.66 -9.59
CA LEU A 61 -14.10 -3.93 -10.89
C LEU A 61 -14.77 -5.10 -11.62
N LYS A 62 -15.09 -6.18 -10.92
CA LYS A 62 -15.79 -7.35 -11.48
C LYS A 62 -17.16 -7.01 -12.03
N LYS A 63 -17.93 -6.13 -11.39
CA LYS A 63 -19.23 -5.67 -11.89
C LYS A 63 -19.15 -4.98 -13.24
N ARG A 64 -17.95 -4.54 -13.63
CA ARG A 64 -17.68 -3.81 -14.89
C ARG A 64 -16.81 -4.59 -15.86
N ASP A 65 -16.59 -5.90 -15.60
CA ASP A 65 -15.73 -6.78 -16.37
C ASP A 65 -14.30 -6.23 -16.58
N ILE A 66 -13.76 -5.51 -15.59
CA ILE A 66 -12.41 -4.95 -15.64
C ILE A 66 -11.43 -5.93 -15.04
N GLU A 67 -10.48 -6.37 -15.87
CA GLU A 67 -9.39 -7.25 -15.45
C GLU A 67 -8.50 -6.54 -14.42
N HIS A 68 -8.22 -7.20 -13.31
CA HIS A 68 -7.38 -6.67 -12.25
C HIS A 68 -6.71 -7.74 -11.43
N SER A 69 -5.62 -7.37 -10.81
CA SER A 69 -4.87 -8.22 -9.88
C SER A 69 -4.24 -7.39 -8.77
N PHE A 70 -3.87 -8.06 -7.68
CA PHE A 70 -3.21 -7.43 -6.54
C PHE A 70 -1.87 -8.09 -6.24
N THR A 71 -0.92 -7.31 -5.73
CA THR A 71 0.35 -7.78 -5.19
C THR A 71 0.51 -7.37 -3.74
N GLY A 72 1.47 -7.98 -3.06
CA GLY A 72 1.88 -7.59 -1.72
C GLY A 72 0.96 -8.09 -0.60
N HIS A 73 1.35 -7.74 0.62
CA HIS A 73 0.58 -8.02 1.83
C HIS A 73 -0.65 -7.09 1.87
N PRO A 74 -1.80 -7.48 2.45
CA PRO A 74 -3.01 -6.64 2.49
C PRO A 74 -2.79 -5.22 3.02
N SER A 75 -1.88 -5.05 3.98
CA SER A 75 -1.54 -3.73 4.53
C SER A 75 -0.71 -2.83 3.60
N MET A 76 -0.14 -3.42 2.53
CA MET A 76 0.69 -2.75 1.53
C MET A 76 0.48 -3.42 0.18
N SER A 77 -0.72 -3.33 -0.38
CA SER A 77 -1.07 -3.98 -1.63
C SER A 77 -1.02 -3.02 -2.81
N GLY A 78 -0.48 -3.48 -3.93
CA GLY A 78 -0.57 -2.79 -5.22
C GLY A 78 -1.74 -3.31 -6.03
N LEU A 79 -2.48 -2.42 -6.67
CA LEU A 79 -3.54 -2.72 -7.63
C LEU A 79 -2.99 -2.59 -9.05
N PHE A 80 -3.25 -3.61 -9.88
CA PHE A 80 -2.87 -3.62 -11.30
C PHE A 80 -4.07 -3.95 -12.17
N PHE A 81 -4.24 -3.19 -13.24
CA PHE A 81 -5.24 -3.48 -14.29
C PHE A 81 -4.65 -4.45 -15.31
N SER A 82 -4.56 -5.70 -14.90
CA SER A 82 -4.06 -6.85 -15.68
C SER A 82 -4.56 -8.15 -15.04
N GLU A 83 -4.77 -9.17 -15.84
CA GLU A 83 -5.22 -10.50 -15.39
C GLU A 83 -4.27 -11.09 -14.33
N ASN A 84 -2.97 -10.97 -14.56
CA ASN A 84 -1.94 -11.50 -13.69
C ASN A 84 -1.11 -10.39 -13.06
N PRO A 85 -0.78 -10.48 -11.75
CA PRO A 85 0.05 -9.49 -11.11
C PRO A 85 1.48 -9.52 -11.66
N PRO A 86 2.14 -8.36 -11.82
CA PRO A 86 3.55 -8.32 -12.21
C PRO A 86 4.43 -9.04 -11.18
N THR A 87 5.31 -9.92 -11.64
CA THR A 87 6.27 -10.65 -10.81
C THR A 87 7.66 -10.03 -10.85
N ASN A 88 7.91 -9.14 -11.78
CA ASN A 88 9.15 -8.40 -11.95
C ASN A 88 8.90 -7.09 -12.72
N ALA A 89 9.88 -6.20 -12.75
CA ALA A 89 9.76 -4.88 -13.38
C ALA A 89 9.42 -4.92 -14.89
N ARG A 90 9.71 -6.03 -15.60
CA ARG A 90 9.40 -6.15 -17.02
C ARG A 90 7.93 -6.47 -17.27
N ASP A 91 7.29 -7.18 -16.33
CA ASP A 91 5.88 -7.57 -16.44
C ASP A 91 4.96 -6.36 -16.27
N PHE A 92 5.42 -5.31 -15.58
CA PHE A 92 4.68 -4.07 -15.36
C PHE A 92 4.13 -3.46 -16.66
N ARG A 93 4.86 -3.57 -17.77
CA ARG A 93 4.43 -3.08 -19.09
C ARG A 93 3.13 -3.71 -19.62
N TYR A 94 2.71 -4.84 -19.07
CA TYR A 94 1.46 -5.51 -19.44
C TYR A 94 0.25 -5.04 -18.63
N SER A 95 0.48 -4.26 -17.59
CA SER A 95 -0.58 -3.61 -16.84
C SER A 95 -1.01 -2.31 -17.54
N ASN A 96 -2.30 -2.00 -17.50
CA ASN A 96 -2.81 -0.71 -17.98
C ASN A 96 -2.53 0.39 -16.93
N TYR A 97 -1.26 0.75 -16.77
CA TYR A 97 -0.84 1.75 -15.79
C TYR A 97 -1.36 3.17 -16.10
N PRO A 98 -1.54 3.63 -17.36
CA PRO A 98 -2.14 4.94 -17.61
C PRO A 98 -3.60 5.04 -17.11
N PHE A 99 -4.33 3.93 -17.16
CA PHE A 99 -5.67 3.87 -16.60
C PHE A 99 -5.66 3.97 -15.07
N TYR A 100 -4.71 3.26 -14.42
CA TYR A 100 -4.53 3.38 -12.97
C TYR A 100 -4.23 4.83 -12.55
N GLU A 101 -3.28 5.50 -13.24
CA GLU A 101 -2.89 6.88 -12.95
C GLU A 101 -4.10 7.82 -13.00
N LYS A 102 -4.95 7.70 -14.03
CA LYS A 102 -6.20 8.49 -14.14
C LYS A 102 -7.16 8.21 -12.99
N VAL A 103 -7.40 6.94 -12.66
CA VAL A 103 -8.28 6.58 -11.53
C VAL A 103 -7.74 7.15 -10.22
N ALA A 104 -6.44 7.07 -9.99
CA ALA A 104 -5.80 7.60 -8.79
C ALA A 104 -5.90 9.14 -8.71
N GLU A 105 -5.72 9.84 -9.82
CA GLU A 105 -5.92 11.30 -9.91
C GLU A 105 -7.38 11.68 -9.59
N GLU A 106 -8.34 10.97 -10.17
CA GLU A 106 -9.75 11.22 -9.90
C GLU A 106 -10.15 10.93 -8.45
N MET A 107 -9.58 9.92 -7.80
CA MET A 107 -9.82 9.64 -6.37
C MET A 107 -9.49 10.84 -5.48
N LEU A 108 -8.50 11.65 -5.85
CA LEU A 108 -8.14 12.86 -5.11
C LEU A 108 -9.29 13.88 -5.12
N GLU A 109 -10.01 14.03 -6.24
CA GLU A 109 -11.18 14.90 -6.35
C GLU A 109 -12.34 14.45 -5.43
N TYR A 110 -12.38 13.16 -5.10
CA TYR A 110 -13.34 12.59 -4.13
C TYR A 110 -12.77 12.48 -2.70
N GLY A 111 -11.64 13.15 -2.43
CA GLY A 111 -11.06 13.30 -1.09
C GLY A 111 -10.22 12.13 -0.61
N VAL A 112 -9.81 11.23 -1.49
CA VAL A 112 -8.92 10.10 -1.17
C VAL A 112 -7.57 10.28 -1.87
N LEU A 113 -6.54 10.51 -1.08
CA LEU A 113 -5.15 10.54 -1.56
C LEU A 113 -4.59 9.11 -1.49
N CYS A 114 -4.47 8.47 -2.63
CA CYS A 114 -3.74 7.21 -2.79
C CYS A 114 -2.43 7.43 -3.55
N GLU A 115 -1.63 6.39 -3.70
CA GLU A 115 -0.40 6.48 -4.48
C GLU A 115 -0.73 6.56 -5.98
N PHE A 116 -0.16 7.54 -6.68
CA PHE A 116 -0.39 7.75 -8.11
C PHE A 116 0.45 6.82 -9.00
N ASP A 117 1.61 6.38 -8.50
CA ASP A 117 2.46 5.45 -9.22
C ASP A 117 2.03 4.01 -8.91
N PRO A 118 1.52 3.25 -9.88
CA PRO A 118 1.05 1.88 -9.62
C PRO A 118 2.17 0.90 -9.20
N ARG A 119 3.43 1.31 -9.24
CA ARG A 119 4.56 0.54 -8.73
C ARG A 119 4.72 0.64 -7.21
N GLU A 120 4.10 1.63 -6.62
CA GLU A 120 4.09 1.85 -5.17
C GLU A 120 2.79 1.28 -4.57
N PRO A 121 2.85 0.61 -3.42
CA PRO A 121 1.66 0.05 -2.79
C PRO A 121 0.86 1.11 -2.03
N TRP A 122 -0.43 0.84 -1.83
CA TRP A 122 -1.24 1.61 -0.90
C TRP A 122 -0.88 1.22 0.53
N PHE A 123 -0.47 2.20 1.33
CA PHE A 123 -0.07 2.00 2.71
C PHE A 123 -1.27 2.18 3.65
N ILE A 124 -1.60 1.12 4.39
CA ILE A 124 -2.71 1.09 5.33
C ILE A 124 -2.19 1.24 6.76
N CYS A 125 -2.82 2.09 7.56
CA CYS A 125 -2.56 2.20 8.99
C CYS A 125 -3.84 1.93 9.80
N GLU A 126 -3.69 1.69 11.10
CA GLU A 126 -4.80 1.36 11.99
C GLU A 126 -5.91 2.42 12.03
N ALA A 127 -5.54 3.70 11.85
CA ALA A 127 -6.52 4.80 11.84
C ALA A 127 -7.56 4.65 10.72
N HIS A 128 -7.21 4.05 9.58
CA HIS A 128 -8.14 3.81 8.48
C HIS A 128 -9.29 2.86 8.86
N ALA A 129 -9.04 1.94 9.81
CA ALA A 129 -10.04 0.95 10.21
C ALA A 129 -11.27 1.55 10.92
N LYS A 130 -11.22 2.82 11.32
CA LYS A 130 -12.32 3.48 12.03
C LYS A 130 -13.48 3.82 11.10
N ASP A 131 -13.20 4.54 10.01
CA ASP A 131 -14.24 5.16 9.18
C ASP A 131 -13.84 5.36 7.69
N ALA A 132 -12.64 4.93 7.28
CA ALA A 132 -12.15 5.19 5.93
C ALA A 132 -12.63 4.18 4.86
N MET A 133 -13.16 3.01 5.23
CA MET A 133 -13.50 1.94 4.29
C MET A 133 -14.51 2.41 3.23
N GLN A 134 -15.70 2.79 3.68
CA GLN A 134 -16.78 3.15 2.75
C GLN A 134 -16.44 4.41 1.93
N PRO A 135 -15.92 5.50 2.53
CA PRO A 135 -15.48 6.65 1.74
C PRO A 135 -14.43 6.31 0.67
N THR A 136 -13.51 5.39 0.95
CA THR A 136 -12.51 4.96 -0.03
C THR A 136 -13.13 4.16 -1.18
N LEU A 137 -14.06 3.25 -0.88
CA LEU A 137 -14.75 2.47 -1.92
C LEU A 137 -15.66 3.34 -2.77
N ASP A 138 -16.39 4.30 -2.16
CA ASP A 138 -17.24 5.24 -2.88
C ASP A 138 -16.42 6.16 -3.79
N ALA A 139 -15.28 6.66 -3.31
CA ALA A 139 -14.35 7.46 -4.09
C ALA A 139 -13.76 6.65 -5.27
N PHE A 140 -13.36 5.41 -5.01
CA PHE A 140 -12.83 4.53 -6.06
C PHE A 140 -13.89 4.25 -7.14
N GLU A 141 -15.12 3.93 -6.75
CA GLU A 141 -16.21 3.68 -7.70
C GLU A 141 -16.52 4.92 -8.55
N SER A 142 -16.62 6.10 -7.91
CA SER A 142 -16.87 7.38 -8.59
C SER A 142 -15.75 7.79 -9.54
N ALA A 143 -14.49 7.63 -9.10
CA ALA A 143 -13.30 7.89 -9.90
C ALA A 143 -13.24 6.97 -11.14
N LEU A 144 -13.55 5.69 -10.93
CA LEU A 144 -13.60 4.71 -12.01
C LEU A 144 -14.66 5.07 -13.07
N GLU A 145 -15.87 5.43 -12.65
CA GLU A 145 -16.96 5.82 -13.55
C GLU A 145 -16.59 7.05 -14.38
N ARG A 146 -15.97 8.04 -13.76
CA ARG A 146 -15.51 9.25 -14.44
C ARG A 146 -14.43 8.93 -15.47
N THR A 147 -13.43 8.15 -15.09
CA THR A 147 -12.35 7.74 -15.98
C THR A 147 -12.89 6.98 -17.21
N LEU A 148 -13.86 6.08 -17.02
CA LEU A 148 -14.49 5.34 -18.12
C LEU A 148 -15.36 6.25 -19.01
N GLY A 149 -16.00 7.27 -18.44
CA GLY A 149 -16.81 8.23 -19.18
C GLY A 149 -15.98 9.14 -20.08
N ASP A 150 -14.77 9.48 -19.70
CA ASP A 150 -13.84 10.32 -20.47
C ASP A 150 -13.19 9.57 -21.66
N GLU A 151 -13.24 8.24 -21.67
CA GLU A 151 -12.73 7.39 -22.78
C GLU A 151 -13.80 7.07 -23.85
N SER A 152 -15.05 7.53 -23.66
CA SER A 152 -16.20 7.30 -24.57
C SER A 152 -16.41 8.46 -25.53
#